data_0974a4f2c1b4ed6ff77fe552cd32d346
#
_entry.id   0974a4f2c1b4ed6ff77fe552cd32d346
#
_cell.length_a   1.000
_cell.length_b   1.000
_cell.length_c   1.000
_cell.angle_alpha   90.00
_cell.angle_beta   90.00
_cell.angle_gamma   90.00
#
_symmetry.space_group_name_H-M   'P 1'
#
loop_
_entity.id
_entity.type
_entity.pdbx_description
1 polymer ?
#
loop_
_entity_poly.entity_id
_entity_poly.type
_entity_poly.pdbx_seq_one_letter_code
_entity_poly.pdbx_strand_id
1 'polypeptide(L)'
;MEGIFRKSASIKSCRILKKKLNSGNRVNLDSESVLLVASVLKDFLENIEGSLLSSELYEKWLDVLDEVTEEEKINAAQRLLAQLPNVNVVVLRYLFGVLYSIEQESSPNQITPYDLSVCIAPSILCPPNSGSLELEENFVKKASLIQFLYENCLGIFGEDITSLLGENSKSCHNNEKAAEKQTVESKPVRVIVISKRAQLQNATKSPSGMGPSTHMSIV
;
A
#
# COMPACT_ATOMS: atom_id res chain seq x y z
N MET A 1 3.76 0.02 19.53
CA MET A 1 2.47 -0.65 19.10
C MET A 1 2.72 -2.12 18.80
N GLU A 2 2.54 -2.97 19.80
CA GLU A 2 2.86 -4.39 19.67
C GLU A 2 1.87 -5.16 18.77
N GLY A 3 2.41 -5.78 17.71
CA GLY A 3 1.66 -6.69 16.82
C GLY A 3 0.78 -6.02 15.77
N ILE A 4 1.08 -4.77 15.39
CA ILE A 4 0.41 -4.13 14.24
C ILE A 4 0.61 -5.02 12.99
N PHE A 5 -0.42 -5.17 12.18
CA PHE A 5 -0.52 -6.06 11.03
C PHE A 5 -0.40 -7.56 11.30
N ARG A 6 0.17 -8.01 12.45
CA ARG A 6 0.24 -9.41 12.85
C ARG A 6 -1.03 -9.87 13.58
N LYS A 7 -1.54 -9.04 14.50
CA LYS A 7 -2.76 -9.33 15.25
C LYS A 7 -3.97 -8.81 14.47
N SER A 8 -4.99 -9.64 14.31
CA SER A 8 -6.23 -9.27 13.63
C SER A 8 -7.27 -8.74 14.63
N ALA A 9 -8.01 -7.72 14.23
CA ALA A 9 -9.15 -7.25 14.98
C ALA A 9 -10.38 -8.15 14.78
N SER A 10 -11.43 -7.94 15.59
CA SER A 10 -12.69 -8.67 15.45
C SER A 10 -13.29 -8.49 14.05
N ILE A 11 -13.69 -9.58 13.41
CA ILE A 11 -14.36 -9.59 12.09
C ILE A 11 -15.60 -8.68 12.09
N LYS A 12 -16.36 -8.68 13.20
CA LYS A 12 -17.55 -7.83 13.34
C LYS A 12 -17.17 -6.33 13.30
N SER A 13 -16.13 -5.94 14.04
CA SER A 13 -15.64 -4.56 14.08
C SER A 13 -15.08 -4.13 12.71
N CYS A 14 -14.30 -4.98 12.04
CA CYS A 14 -13.80 -4.71 10.69
C CYS A 14 -14.95 -4.48 9.70
N ARG A 15 -15.99 -5.30 9.74
CA ARG A 15 -17.17 -5.15 8.87
C ARG A 15 -17.90 -3.83 9.13
N ILE A 16 -18.04 -3.41 10.38
CA ILE A 16 -18.68 -2.13 10.76
C ILE A 16 -17.85 -0.97 10.22
N LEU A 17 -16.53 -0.96 10.46
CA LEU A 17 -15.66 0.14 9.99
C LEU A 17 -15.62 0.19 8.46
N LYS A 18 -15.48 -0.95 7.77
CA LYS A 18 -15.58 -1.02 6.30
C LYS A 18 -16.89 -0.43 5.77
N LYS A 19 -18.03 -0.74 6.42
CA LYS A 19 -19.33 -0.18 6.02
C LYS A 19 -19.35 1.34 6.18
N LYS A 20 -18.83 1.88 7.30
CA LYS A 20 -18.70 3.33 7.52
C LYS A 20 -17.83 3.98 6.43
N LEU A 21 -16.64 3.43 6.14
CA LEU A 21 -15.73 3.96 5.12
C LEU A 21 -16.36 3.94 3.72
N ASN A 22 -17.07 2.86 3.37
CA ASN A 22 -17.71 2.70 2.07
C ASN A 22 -18.98 3.57 1.89
N SER A 23 -19.53 4.15 2.97
CA SER A 23 -20.70 5.03 2.89
C SER A 23 -20.40 6.39 2.24
N GLY A 24 -19.12 6.72 2.03
CA GLY A 24 -18.68 8.02 1.53
C GLY A 24 -18.72 9.15 2.57
N ASN A 25 -19.16 8.86 3.80
CA ASN A 25 -19.15 9.82 4.88
C ASN A 25 -17.76 9.96 5.48
N ARG A 26 -17.48 11.13 6.05
CA ARG A 26 -16.23 11.35 6.80
C ARG A 26 -16.24 10.48 8.05
N VAL A 27 -15.23 9.62 8.18
CA VAL A 27 -15.04 8.74 9.34
C VAL A 27 -13.88 9.30 10.17
N ASN A 28 -14.12 9.54 11.47
CA ASN A 28 -13.04 9.83 12.39
C ASN A 28 -12.40 8.51 12.85
N LEU A 29 -11.12 8.31 12.51
CA LEU A 29 -10.37 7.12 12.87
C LEU A 29 -9.64 7.24 14.21
N ASP A 30 -9.54 8.44 14.79
CA ASP A 30 -8.81 8.69 16.04
C ASP A 30 -9.41 7.92 17.24
N SER A 31 -10.72 7.63 17.16
CA SER A 31 -11.44 6.85 18.17
C SER A 31 -11.38 5.34 17.95
N GLU A 32 -10.91 4.89 16.81
CA GLU A 32 -10.82 3.46 16.48
C GLU A 32 -9.45 2.87 16.92
N SER A 33 -9.42 1.58 17.27
CA SER A 33 -8.14 0.98 17.63
C SER A 33 -7.23 0.83 16.43
N VAL A 34 -5.92 1.04 16.63
CA VAL A 34 -4.91 0.90 15.57
C VAL A 34 -4.95 -0.49 14.93
N LEU A 35 -5.17 -1.56 15.73
CA LEU A 35 -5.30 -2.92 15.21
C LEU A 35 -6.52 -3.08 14.30
N LEU A 36 -7.62 -2.38 14.60
CA LEU A 36 -8.80 -2.40 13.74
C LEU A 36 -8.54 -1.69 12.42
N VAL A 37 -7.91 -0.51 12.45
CA VAL A 37 -7.55 0.24 11.25
C VAL A 37 -6.57 -0.57 10.39
N ALA A 38 -5.53 -1.15 11.00
CA ALA A 38 -4.57 -2.00 10.29
C ALA A 38 -5.22 -3.24 9.67
N SER A 39 -6.16 -3.89 10.37
CA SER A 39 -6.89 -5.05 9.84
C SER A 39 -7.77 -4.69 8.65
N VAL A 40 -8.44 -3.52 8.70
CA VAL A 40 -9.26 -3.03 7.59
C VAL A 40 -8.39 -2.61 6.41
N LEU A 41 -7.22 -2.02 6.65
CA LEU A 41 -6.26 -1.70 5.59
C LEU A 41 -5.76 -2.97 4.89
N LYS A 42 -5.35 -3.99 5.63
CA LYS A 42 -4.94 -5.28 5.05
C LYS A 42 -6.04 -5.88 4.18
N ASP A 43 -7.25 -5.97 4.70
CA ASP A 43 -8.40 -6.49 3.96
C ASP A 43 -8.70 -5.66 2.70
N PHE A 44 -8.50 -4.34 2.73
CA PHE A 44 -8.59 -3.50 1.53
C PHE A 44 -7.53 -3.87 0.49
N LEU A 45 -6.26 -4.01 0.90
CA LEU A 45 -5.14 -4.37 0.02
C LEU A 45 -5.35 -5.75 -0.61
N GLU A 46 -5.78 -6.75 0.16
CA GLU A 46 -6.08 -8.11 -0.29
C GLU A 46 -7.22 -8.19 -1.32
N ASN A 47 -8.13 -7.20 -1.29
CA ASN A 47 -9.27 -7.13 -2.21
C ASN A 47 -9.02 -6.23 -3.44
N ILE A 48 -7.79 -5.74 -3.65
CA ILE A 48 -7.42 -5.04 -4.89
C ILE A 48 -7.36 -6.07 -6.02
N GLU A 49 -8.16 -5.85 -7.06
CA GLU A 49 -8.19 -6.72 -8.23
C GLU A 49 -6.82 -6.73 -8.92
N GLY A 50 -6.30 -7.93 -9.20
CA GLY A 50 -4.99 -8.12 -9.79
C GLY A 50 -3.82 -7.81 -8.86
N SER A 51 -4.05 -7.65 -7.54
CA SER A 51 -3.03 -7.32 -6.55
C SER A 51 -2.41 -5.92 -6.74
N LEU A 52 -1.93 -5.32 -5.65
CA LEU A 52 -1.38 -3.95 -5.68
C LEU A 52 -0.10 -3.85 -6.53
N LEU A 53 0.77 -4.87 -6.47
CA LEU A 53 2.00 -4.97 -7.27
C LEU A 53 1.79 -5.67 -8.62
N SER A 54 0.56 -5.94 -9.01
CA SER A 54 0.15 -6.70 -10.20
C SER A 54 0.59 -8.15 -10.19
N SER A 55 -0.39 -9.06 -10.14
CA SER A 55 -0.14 -10.51 -10.21
C SER A 55 0.49 -10.93 -11.55
N GLU A 56 0.28 -10.18 -12.63
CA GLU A 56 0.92 -10.43 -13.92
C GLU A 56 2.44 -10.18 -13.90
N LEU A 57 2.89 -9.35 -12.95
CA LEU A 57 4.31 -9.03 -12.76
C LEU A 57 4.94 -9.84 -11.62
N TYR A 58 4.22 -10.82 -11.05
CA TYR A 58 4.62 -11.55 -9.84
C TYR A 58 6.05 -12.10 -9.94
N GLU A 59 6.36 -12.89 -10.97
CA GLU A 59 7.71 -13.48 -11.16
C GLU A 59 8.78 -12.40 -11.36
N LYS A 60 8.48 -11.37 -12.15
CA LYS A 60 9.41 -10.27 -12.39
C LYS A 60 9.74 -9.50 -11.10
N TRP A 61 8.79 -9.39 -10.19
CA TRP A 61 9.03 -8.80 -8.88
C TRP A 61 9.97 -9.66 -8.04
N LEU A 62 9.82 -10.98 -8.06
CA LEU A 62 10.72 -11.88 -7.34
C LEU A 62 12.13 -11.86 -7.94
N ASP A 63 12.26 -11.71 -9.25
CA ASP A 63 13.54 -11.64 -9.97
C ASP A 63 14.35 -10.37 -9.62
N VAL A 64 13.72 -9.32 -9.09
CA VAL A 64 14.42 -8.11 -8.61
C VAL A 64 15.53 -8.46 -7.61
N LEU A 65 15.30 -9.46 -6.75
CA LEU A 65 16.27 -9.87 -5.74
C LEU A 65 17.48 -10.60 -6.31
N ASP A 66 17.37 -11.11 -7.53
CA ASP A 66 18.43 -11.87 -8.20
C ASP A 66 19.45 -10.94 -8.91
N GLU A 67 19.18 -9.64 -9.01
CA GLU A 67 20.13 -8.64 -9.51
C GLU A 67 21.37 -8.57 -8.60
N VAL A 68 22.52 -8.28 -9.19
CA VAL A 68 23.82 -8.40 -8.52
C VAL A 68 24.06 -7.27 -7.53
N THR A 69 23.71 -6.04 -7.92
CA THR A 69 23.94 -4.85 -7.10
C THR A 69 22.65 -4.25 -6.59
N GLU A 70 22.74 -3.53 -5.48
CA GLU A 70 21.60 -2.83 -4.91
C GLU A 70 21.02 -1.76 -5.87
N GLU A 71 21.90 -1.09 -6.61
CA GLU A 71 21.50 -0.12 -7.63
C GLU A 71 20.71 -0.79 -8.78
N GLU A 72 21.16 -1.96 -9.25
CA GLU A 72 20.42 -2.74 -10.26
C GLU A 72 19.05 -3.18 -9.75
N LYS A 73 18.94 -3.61 -8.48
CA LYS A 73 17.69 -3.95 -7.84
C LYS A 73 16.74 -2.75 -7.76
N ILE A 74 17.24 -1.58 -7.35
CA ILE A 74 16.45 -0.33 -7.30
C ILE A 74 15.96 0.02 -8.70
N ASN A 75 16.84 -0.01 -9.70
CA ASN A 75 16.48 0.28 -11.09
C ASN A 75 15.45 -0.72 -11.65
N ALA A 76 15.58 -2.00 -11.31
CA ALA A 76 14.61 -3.04 -11.69
C ALA A 76 13.24 -2.76 -11.05
N ALA A 77 13.19 -2.46 -9.76
CA ALA A 77 11.97 -2.11 -9.05
C ALA A 77 11.30 -0.87 -9.66
N GLN A 78 12.06 0.20 -9.97
CA GLN A 78 11.54 1.41 -10.62
C GLN A 78 10.93 1.11 -12.00
N ARG A 79 11.59 0.25 -12.81
CA ARG A 79 11.05 -0.21 -14.10
C ARG A 79 9.73 -0.97 -13.97
N LEU A 80 9.56 -1.77 -12.90
CA LEU A 80 8.31 -2.46 -12.63
C LEU A 80 7.23 -1.51 -12.13
N LEU A 81 7.56 -0.57 -11.26
CA LEU A 81 6.63 0.48 -10.81
C LEU A 81 6.07 1.29 -11.98
N ALA A 82 6.89 1.58 -12.99
CA ALA A 82 6.44 2.30 -14.19
C ALA A 82 5.43 1.50 -15.04
N GLN A 83 5.32 0.19 -14.84
CA GLN A 83 4.33 -0.67 -15.51
C GLN A 83 3.02 -0.78 -14.72
N LEU A 84 2.99 -0.34 -13.46
CA LEU A 84 1.78 -0.38 -12.64
C LEU A 84 0.81 0.77 -13.01
N PRO A 85 -0.50 0.57 -12.78
CA PRO A 85 -1.43 1.70 -12.81
C PRO A 85 -1.00 2.81 -11.84
N ASN A 86 -1.10 4.06 -12.25
CA ASN A 86 -0.72 5.20 -11.41
C ASN A 86 -1.39 5.18 -10.02
N VAL A 87 -2.65 4.73 -9.93
CA VAL A 87 -3.36 4.61 -8.67
C VAL A 87 -2.68 3.63 -7.72
N ASN A 88 -2.15 2.52 -8.23
CA ASN A 88 -1.43 1.53 -7.44
C ASN A 88 -0.12 2.12 -6.89
N VAL A 89 0.61 2.86 -7.73
CA VAL A 89 1.85 3.54 -7.30
C VAL A 89 1.57 4.54 -6.18
N VAL A 90 0.47 5.32 -6.30
CA VAL A 90 0.05 6.25 -5.24
C VAL A 90 -0.26 5.50 -3.94
N VAL A 91 -1.00 4.39 -4.00
CA VAL A 91 -1.31 3.58 -2.80
C VAL A 91 -0.04 3.00 -2.18
N LEU A 92 0.90 2.50 -3.00
CA LEU A 92 2.19 1.99 -2.54
C LEU A 92 2.99 3.07 -1.80
N ARG A 93 3.07 4.29 -2.35
CA ARG A 93 3.77 5.41 -1.70
C ARG A 93 3.19 5.71 -0.32
N TYR A 94 1.86 5.80 -0.19
CA TYR A 94 1.22 5.99 1.12
C TYR A 94 1.46 4.81 2.05
N LEU A 95 1.37 3.58 1.56
CA LEU A 95 1.61 2.38 2.36
C LEU A 95 3.04 2.35 2.92
N PHE A 96 4.04 2.52 2.06
CA PHE A 96 5.44 2.52 2.50
C PHE A 96 5.77 3.71 3.41
N GLY A 97 5.16 4.87 3.18
CA GLY A 97 5.25 6.01 4.08
C GLY A 97 4.70 5.69 5.48
N VAL A 98 3.54 5.04 5.57
CA VAL A 98 2.96 4.59 6.86
C VAL A 98 3.87 3.57 7.53
N LEU A 99 4.38 2.57 6.80
CA LEU A 99 5.30 1.57 7.35
C LEU A 99 6.57 2.22 7.91
N TYR A 100 7.13 3.19 7.19
CA TYR A 100 8.29 3.96 7.61
C TYR A 100 8.01 4.72 8.92
N SER A 101 6.85 5.39 9.03
CA SER A 101 6.48 6.09 10.27
C SER A 101 6.27 5.14 11.44
N ILE A 102 5.70 3.96 11.21
CA ILE A 102 5.52 2.95 12.25
C ILE A 102 6.87 2.48 12.81
N GLU A 103 7.86 2.27 11.95
CA GLU A 103 9.18 1.85 12.38
C GLU A 103 9.89 2.95 13.17
N GLN A 104 9.86 4.20 12.68
CA GLN A 104 10.50 5.33 13.36
C GLN A 104 9.96 5.57 14.77
N GLU A 105 8.70 5.27 15.01
CA GLU A 105 8.05 5.39 16.31
C GLU A 105 8.13 4.10 17.15
N SER A 106 8.73 3.04 16.61
CA SER A 106 8.89 1.78 17.33
C SER A 106 10.00 1.88 18.35
N SER A 107 9.72 1.44 19.59
CA SER A 107 10.77 1.19 20.57
C SER A 107 11.70 0.06 20.07
N PRO A 108 13.02 0.10 20.33
CA PRO A 108 14.03 -0.74 19.67
C PRO A 108 13.80 -2.26 19.65
N ASN A 109 12.79 -2.78 20.32
CA ASN A 109 12.58 -4.22 20.50
C ASN A 109 11.22 -4.73 20.00
N GLN A 110 10.45 -4.00 19.19
CA GLN A 110 9.05 -4.39 18.99
C GLN A 110 8.63 -4.74 17.57
N ILE A 111 9.23 -4.17 16.52
CA ILE A 111 8.89 -4.48 15.13
C ILE A 111 10.08 -4.20 14.23
N THR A 112 10.51 -5.19 13.48
CA THR A 112 11.56 -5.05 12.48
C THR A 112 10.97 -4.77 11.10
N PRO A 113 11.73 -4.18 10.16
CA PRO A 113 11.34 -4.09 8.75
C PRO A 113 10.90 -5.45 8.18
N TYR A 114 11.58 -6.53 8.54
CA TYR A 114 11.22 -7.88 8.13
C TYR A 114 9.86 -8.32 8.66
N ASP A 115 9.57 -8.08 9.96
CA ASP A 115 8.28 -8.44 10.56
C ASP A 115 7.12 -7.73 9.86
N LEU A 116 7.28 -6.45 9.53
CA LEU A 116 6.29 -5.68 8.76
C LEU A 116 6.11 -6.27 7.36
N SER A 117 7.22 -6.62 6.72
CA SER A 117 7.22 -7.18 5.36
C SER A 117 6.53 -8.54 5.30
N VAL A 118 6.82 -9.44 6.24
CA VAL A 118 6.13 -10.73 6.37
C VAL A 118 4.62 -10.56 6.52
N CYS A 119 4.20 -9.55 7.29
CA CYS A 119 2.78 -9.30 7.53
C CYS A 119 2.05 -8.68 6.33
N ILE A 120 2.72 -7.88 5.51
CA ILE A 120 2.11 -7.10 4.42
C ILE A 120 2.27 -7.77 3.05
N ALA A 121 3.36 -8.49 2.82
CA ALA A 121 3.68 -9.10 1.53
C ALA A 121 2.51 -9.92 0.93
N PRO A 122 1.81 -10.78 1.69
CA PRO A 122 0.69 -11.55 1.16
C PRO A 122 -0.47 -10.69 0.67
N SER A 123 -0.63 -9.48 1.24
CA SER A 123 -1.74 -8.59 0.90
C SER A 123 -1.48 -7.70 -0.32
N ILE A 124 -0.22 -7.56 -0.76
CA ILE A 124 0.13 -6.64 -1.85
C ILE A 124 0.79 -7.30 -3.06
N LEU A 125 1.27 -8.54 -2.92
CA LEU A 125 1.84 -9.34 -4.01
C LEU A 125 1.28 -10.76 -3.98
N CYS A 126 0.31 -11.02 -4.84
CA CYS A 126 -0.34 -12.31 -4.97
C CYS A 126 0.03 -12.96 -6.32
N PRO A 127 0.23 -14.28 -6.38
CA PRO A 127 0.44 -14.99 -7.63
C PRO A 127 -0.84 -14.94 -8.50
N PRO A 128 -0.73 -15.07 -9.83
CA PRO A 128 -1.87 -14.97 -10.74
C PRO A 128 -2.92 -16.07 -10.54
N ASN A 129 -2.52 -17.22 -10.00
CA ASN A 129 -3.39 -18.37 -9.72
C ASN A 129 -3.57 -18.54 -8.21
N SER A 130 -4.50 -17.83 -7.62
CA SER A 130 -4.76 -17.83 -6.16
C SER A 130 -5.16 -19.19 -5.56
N GLY A 131 -5.28 -20.26 -6.34
CA GLY A 131 -5.63 -21.61 -5.90
C GLY A 131 -4.43 -22.56 -5.73
N SER A 132 -3.23 -22.17 -6.14
CA SER A 132 -2.03 -22.97 -5.94
C SER A 132 -1.44 -22.70 -4.55
N LEU A 133 -1.09 -23.76 -3.84
CA LEU A 133 -0.26 -23.65 -2.62
C LEU A 133 1.03 -22.93 -3.02
N GLU A 134 1.21 -21.72 -2.50
CA GLU A 134 2.45 -20.99 -2.67
C GLU A 134 3.58 -21.78 -1.97
N LEU A 135 4.69 -22.02 -2.66
CA LEU A 135 5.84 -22.70 -2.07
C LEU A 135 6.40 -21.82 -0.94
N GLU A 136 6.86 -22.45 0.14
CA GLU A 136 7.46 -21.71 1.29
C GLU A 136 8.61 -20.80 0.84
N GLU A 137 9.40 -21.23 -0.15
CA GLU A 137 10.48 -20.44 -0.73
C GLU A 137 9.98 -19.13 -1.35
N ASN A 138 8.89 -19.18 -2.09
CA ASN A 138 8.28 -17.98 -2.68
C ASN A 138 7.74 -17.02 -1.61
N PHE A 139 7.21 -17.56 -0.50
CA PHE A 139 6.77 -16.73 0.61
C PHE A 139 7.93 -15.95 1.24
N VAL A 140 9.07 -16.62 1.50
CA VAL A 140 10.27 -15.98 2.04
C VAL A 140 10.83 -14.97 1.05
N LYS A 141 10.97 -15.33 -0.23
CA LYS A 141 11.47 -14.44 -1.29
C LYS A 141 10.59 -13.21 -1.42
N LYS A 142 9.26 -13.38 -1.35
CA LYS A 142 8.29 -12.28 -1.36
C LYS A 142 8.45 -11.35 -0.15
N ALA A 143 8.59 -11.90 1.06
CA ALA A 143 8.81 -11.08 2.25
C ALA A 143 10.12 -10.29 2.16
N SER A 144 11.19 -10.92 1.66
CA SER A 144 12.50 -10.27 1.44
C SER A 144 12.42 -9.17 0.37
N LEU A 145 11.62 -9.37 -0.69
CA LEU A 145 11.36 -8.32 -1.68
C LEU A 145 10.68 -7.11 -1.04
N ILE A 146 9.63 -7.33 -0.26
CA ILE A 146 8.91 -6.22 0.38
C ILE A 146 9.80 -5.50 1.39
N GLN A 147 10.66 -6.24 2.11
CA GLN A 147 11.68 -5.63 2.97
C GLN A 147 12.64 -4.77 2.15
N PHE A 148 13.17 -5.27 1.04
CA PHE A 148 14.04 -4.51 0.14
C PHE A 148 13.37 -3.22 -0.36
N LEU A 149 12.12 -3.31 -0.85
CA LEU A 149 11.35 -2.15 -1.30
C LEU A 149 11.12 -1.14 -0.17
N TYR A 150 10.94 -1.62 1.05
CA TYR A 150 10.76 -0.80 2.24
C TYR A 150 12.07 -0.06 2.62
N GLU A 151 13.17 -0.79 2.75
CA GLU A 151 14.46 -0.24 3.15
C GLU A 151 15.00 0.78 2.13
N ASN A 152 14.67 0.60 0.85
CA ASN A 152 15.04 1.48 -0.25
C ASN A 152 13.92 2.41 -0.72
N CYS A 153 12.88 2.61 0.11
CA CYS A 153 11.67 3.30 -0.33
C CYS A 153 11.91 4.74 -0.78
N LEU A 154 12.85 5.47 -0.19
CA LEU A 154 13.19 6.83 -0.61
C LEU A 154 13.83 6.85 -2.00
N GLY A 155 14.72 5.91 -2.29
CA GLY A 155 15.35 5.77 -3.61
C GLY A 155 14.37 5.29 -4.68
N ILE A 156 13.46 4.38 -4.33
CA ILE A 156 12.52 3.76 -5.26
C ILE A 156 11.32 4.66 -5.56
N PHE A 157 10.72 5.27 -4.51
CA PHE A 157 9.48 6.05 -4.62
C PHE A 157 9.69 7.57 -4.60
N GLY A 158 10.89 8.04 -4.31
CA GLY A 158 11.24 9.45 -4.16
C GLY A 158 11.21 9.92 -2.70
N GLU A 159 12.02 10.95 -2.41
CA GLU A 159 12.22 11.49 -1.05
C GLU A 159 10.95 12.13 -0.46
N ASP A 160 10.01 12.54 -1.28
CA ASP A 160 8.75 13.15 -0.86
C ASP A 160 7.76 12.17 -0.22
N ILE A 161 8.09 10.85 -0.18
CA ILE A 161 7.24 9.84 0.47
C ILE A 161 7.00 10.15 1.94
N THR A 162 7.98 10.73 2.64
CA THR A 162 7.86 11.13 4.05
C THR A 162 6.98 12.36 4.23
N SER A 163 6.95 13.26 3.26
CA SER A 163 6.12 14.47 3.29
C SER A 163 4.63 14.17 3.05
N LEU A 164 4.30 13.04 2.40
CA LEU A 164 2.91 12.61 2.17
C LEU A 164 2.13 12.38 3.47
N LEU A 165 2.82 12.08 4.57
CA LEU A 165 2.20 11.81 5.86
C LEU A 165 2.02 13.06 6.73
N GLY A 166 2.50 14.22 6.25
CA GLY A 166 2.43 15.50 6.95
C GLY A 166 3.53 15.68 8.00
N GLU A 167 3.97 16.94 8.18
CA GLU A 167 5.05 17.37 9.06
C GLU A 167 4.76 17.21 10.58
N ASN A 168 3.87 16.33 10.98
CA ASN A 168 3.45 16.19 12.38
C ASN A 168 4.41 15.39 13.26
N SER A 169 5.55 14.91 12.72
CA SER A 169 6.53 14.12 13.49
C SER A 169 7.70 14.94 14.07
N LYS A 170 7.77 16.25 13.84
CA LYS A 170 8.86 17.08 14.35
C LYS A 170 8.43 18.07 15.42
N SER A 171 7.77 17.61 16.50
CA SER A 171 7.53 18.49 17.65
C SER A 171 7.38 17.75 18.97
N CYS A 172 8.35 16.95 19.34
CA CYS A 172 8.49 16.47 20.70
C CYS A 172 9.97 16.25 21.10
N HIS A 173 10.85 17.22 20.86
CA HIS A 173 12.08 17.35 21.65
C HIS A 173 12.58 18.81 21.57
N ASN A 174 12.26 19.55 22.56
CA ASN A 174 12.91 20.65 23.27
C ASN A 174 11.94 21.78 23.59
N ASN A 175 11.47 21.85 24.81
CA ASN A 175 11.62 22.94 25.76
C ASN A 175 10.56 22.86 26.85
N GLU A 176 10.97 22.44 28.02
CA GLU A 176 10.34 22.90 29.26
C GLU A 176 10.57 24.40 29.38
N LYS A 177 9.50 25.16 29.30
CA LYS A 177 9.13 26.30 30.17
C LYS A 177 8.12 27.22 29.46
N ALA A 178 7.09 27.50 30.21
CA ALA A 178 6.12 28.59 30.10
C ALA A 178 4.72 28.19 29.64
N ALA A 179 3.82 28.25 30.61
CA ALA A 179 2.39 28.10 30.47
C ALA A 179 1.80 29.19 29.57
N GLU A 180 1.02 28.79 28.57
CA GLU A 180 -0.14 29.55 28.15
C GLU A 180 -1.11 28.65 27.38
N LYS A 181 -2.38 28.69 27.79
CA LYS A 181 -3.48 27.96 27.18
C LYS A 181 -3.70 28.42 25.75
N GLN A 182 -3.44 27.56 24.80
CA GLN A 182 -4.03 27.65 23.46
C GLN A 182 -4.59 26.30 23.08
N THR A 183 -5.89 26.27 22.82
CA THR A 183 -6.65 25.18 22.24
C THR A 183 -6.08 24.85 20.88
N VAL A 184 -5.36 23.73 20.78
CA VAL A 184 -4.85 23.22 19.50
C VAL A 184 -5.96 22.42 18.85
N GLU A 185 -6.55 22.99 17.82
CA GLU A 185 -7.38 22.27 16.85
C GLU A 185 -6.52 21.23 16.14
N SER A 186 -6.70 19.96 16.46
CA SER A 186 -6.08 18.85 15.76
C SER A 186 -6.58 18.80 14.31
N LYS A 187 -5.70 19.07 13.35
CA LYS A 187 -6.02 18.89 11.92
C LYS A 187 -6.25 17.40 11.65
N PRO A 188 -7.37 17.04 11.03
CA PRO A 188 -7.72 15.64 10.82
C PRO A 188 -6.82 14.99 9.77
N VAL A 189 -6.36 13.78 10.07
CA VAL A 189 -5.68 12.88 9.12
C VAL A 189 -6.61 12.69 7.90
N ARG A 190 -6.16 13.09 6.72
CA ARG A 190 -6.89 12.86 5.47
C ARG A 190 -6.70 11.41 5.05
N VAL A 191 -7.65 10.56 5.38
CA VAL A 191 -7.74 9.23 4.79
C VAL A 191 -8.20 9.38 3.34
N ILE A 192 -7.33 9.01 2.40
CA ILE A 192 -7.71 8.93 0.98
C ILE A 192 -8.59 7.69 0.83
N VAL A 193 -9.89 7.88 0.76
CA VAL A 193 -10.83 6.83 0.39
C VAL A 193 -10.71 6.63 -1.13
N ILE A 194 -9.91 5.65 -1.54
CA ILE A 194 -9.88 5.20 -2.94
C ILE A 194 -11.15 4.36 -3.14
N SER A 195 -12.20 5.00 -3.61
CA SER A 195 -13.46 4.34 -3.92
C SER A 195 -13.27 3.43 -5.14
N LYS A 196 -13.89 2.22 -5.13
CA LYS A 196 -14.01 1.32 -6.29
C LYS A 196 -14.47 2.02 -7.59
N ARG A 197 -15.05 3.21 -7.48
CA ARG A 197 -15.50 4.03 -8.61
C ARG A 197 -14.37 4.53 -9.51
N ALA A 198 -13.13 4.64 -8.99
CA ALA A 198 -11.97 5.05 -9.79
C ALA A 198 -11.44 3.91 -10.68
N GLN A 199 -11.68 2.65 -10.31
CA GLN A 199 -11.27 1.49 -11.10
C GLN A 199 -12.16 1.25 -12.32
N LEU A 200 -13.46 1.58 -12.26
CA LEU A 200 -14.38 1.39 -13.39
C LEU A 200 -14.21 2.45 -14.51
N GLN A 201 -13.65 3.61 -14.23
CA GLN A 201 -13.52 4.65 -15.25
C GLN A 201 -12.35 4.43 -16.22
N ASN A 202 -11.37 3.58 -15.86
CA ASN A 202 -10.25 3.25 -16.74
C ASN A 202 -10.54 2.04 -17.66
N ALA A 203 -11.58 1.25 -17.40
CA ALA A 203 -11.95 0.10 -18.21
C ALA A 203 -12.80 0.45 -19.46
N THR A 204 -13.26 1.71 -19.61
CA THR A 204 -14.18 2.10 -20.69
C THR A 204 -13.55 2.99 -21.78
N LYS A 205 -12.23 3.08 -21.85
CA LYS A 205 -11.53 3.72 -22.97
C LYS A 205 -10.81 2.70 -23.84
N SER A 206 -11.57 1.86 -24.52
CA SER A 206 -11.11 1.25 -25.77
C SER A 206 -11.51 2.14 -26.92
N PRO A 207 -10.63 2.40 -27.88
CA PRO A 207 -10.95 3.27 -29.02
C PRO A 207 -11.89 2.52 -29.99
N SER A 208 -13.12 2.99 -30.07
CA SER A 208 -13.99 2.72 -31.19
C SER A 208 -13.44 3.49 -32.40
N GLY A 209 -13.00 2.75 -33.39
CA GLY A 209 -12.66 3.28 -34.67
C GLY A 209 -12.45 2.18 -35.69
N MET A 210 -13.44 1.81 -36.43
CA MET A 210 -13.44 1.91 -37.89
C MET A 210 -14.74 1.43 -38.46
N GLY A 211 -15.31 2.29 -39.22
CA GLY A 211 -16.56 2.17 -39.90
C GLY A 211 -16.52 1.30 -41.19
N PRO A 212 -17.56 1.37 -41.99
CA PRO A 212 -18.04 0.27 -42.82
C PRO A 212 -17.36 0.26 -44.20
N SER A 213 -17.15 -0.93 -44.72
CA SER A 213 -16.85 -1.07 -46.14
C SER A 213 -17.72 -2.13 -46.78
N THR A 214 -18.71 -1.63 -47.46
CA THR A 214 -19.07 -1.83 -48.88
C THR A 214 -19.26 -3.27 -49.38
N HIS A 215 -20.51 -3.50 -49.79
CA HIS A 215 -21.03 -4.39 -50.84
C HIS A 215 -20.03 -4.76 -51.94
N MET A 216 -20.02 -6.02 -52.32
CA MET A 216 -20.23 -6.36 -53.74
C MET A 216 -20.75 -7.80 -53.90
N SER A 217 -21.97 -7.90 -54.42
CA SER A 217 -22.49 -9.06 -55.13
C SER A 217 -21.68 -9.26 -56.41
N ILE A 218 -21.59 -10.50 -56.91
CA ILE A 218 -21.89 -10.91 -58.29
C ILE A 218 -21.63 -12.42 -58.46
N VAL A 219 -22.66 -13.08 -58.90
CA VAL A 219 -22.87 -14.37 -59.64
C VAL A 219 -22.55 -15.64 -58.90
#